data_9958669126125a6e4a5598d989819d75
#
_entry.id   9958669126125a6e4a5598d989819d75
#
_cell.length_a   1.000
_cell.length_b   1.000
_cell.length_c   1.000
_cell.angle_alpha   90.00
_cell.angle_beta   90.00
_cell.angle_gamma   90.00
#
_symmetry.space_group_name_H-M   'P 1'
#
loop_
_entity.id
_entity.type
_entity.pdbx_description
1 polymer ?
#
loop_
_entity_poly.entity_id
_entity_poly.type
_entity_poly.pdbx_seq_one_letter_code
_entity_poly.pdbx_strand_id
1 'polypeptide(L)'
;MTVSLFQIMEVCDSRSPAKILSNYMYTGRQVDGAIGSLEVLPEIVDAVGGKMTILFDSGVRTGADIIKALCLGADAVLVGRPVIYGLAIDGKNGAEAVMKGLLADLWQTMSLSGICTVAECTRDKIRKVVYPGDGKAML
;
A
#
# COMPACT_ATOMS: atom_id res chain seq x y z
N MET A 1 -25.26 6.70 3.52
CA MET A 1 -25.17 5.25 3.81
C MET A 1 -23.98 4.74 2.99
N THR A 2 -22.79 4.77 3.58
CA THR A 2 -21.51 4.46 2.89
C THR A 2 -21.33 2.96 2.93
N VAL A 3 -21.52 2.29 1.80
CA VAL A 3 -21.23 0.85 1.69
C VAL A 3 -19.73 0.72 1.43
N SER A 4 -18.99 0.50 2.49
CA SER A 4 -17.58 0.13 2.39
C SER A 4 -17.51 -1.36 2.06
N LEU A 5 -17.30 -1.70 0.78
CA LEU A 5 -17.06 -3.08 0.35
C LEU A 5 -15.59 -3.42 0.65
N PHE A 6 -15.36 -3.93 1.85
CA PHE A 6 -14.07 -4.55 2.21
C PHE A 6 -14.05 -5.98 1.67
N GLN A 7 -13.19 -6.27 0.73
CA GLN A 7 -12.85 -7.65 0.41
C GLN A 7 -11.68 -8.08 1.29
N ILE A 8 -12.03 -8.61 2.46
CA ILE A 8 -11.10 -9.27 3.37
C ILE A 8 -10.83 -10.64 2.77
N MET A 9 -9.67 -10.84 2.20
CA MET A 9 -9.18 -12.18 1.90
C MET A 9 -8.45 -12.72 3.13
N GLU A 10 -9.18 -13.45 3.97
CA GLU A 10 -8.60 -14.20 5.07
C GLU A 10 -7.91 -15.43 4.47
N VAL A 11 -6.59 -15.36 4.29
CA VAL A 11 -5.80 -16.54 3.96
C VAL A 11 -5.51 -17.27 5.27
N CYS A 12 -6.41 -18.15 5.65
CA CYS A 12 -6.22 -19.04 6.79
C CYS A 12 -5.42 -20.25 6.32
N ASP A 13 -4.10 -20.25 6.53
CA ASP A 13 -3.32 -21.49 6.50
C ASP A 13 -3.53 -22.19 7.84
N SER A 14 -4.14 -23.38 7.80
CA SER A 14 -4.41 -24.21 8.99
C SER A 14 -3.15 -24.67 9.74
N ARG A 15 -1.96 -24.34 9.25
CA ARG A 15 -0.65 -24.70 9.81
C ARG A 15 0.12 -23.55 10.44
N SER A 16 -0.38 -22.32 10.32
CA SER A 16 0.25 -21.13 10.93
C SER A 16 -0.79 -20.25 11.58
N PRO A 17 -0.56 -19.75 12.81
CA PRO A 17 -1.46 -18.83 13.47
C PRO A 17 -1.37 -17.39 12.92
N ALA A 18 -0.62 -17.16 11.84
CA ALA A 18 -0.49 -15.87 11.22
C ALA A 18 -1.75 -15.53 10.43
N LYS A 19 -2.56 -14.62 10.97
CA LYS A 19 -3.68 -14.04 10.24
C LYS A 19 -3.14 -12.92 9.34
N ILE A 20 -3.32 -13.07 8.03
CA ILE A 20 -2.89 -12.10 7.03
C ILE A 20 -4.12 -11.38 6.48
N LEU A 21 -4.13 -10.04 6.55
CA LEU A 21 -5.11 -9.20 5.90
C LEU A 21 -4.49 -8.55 4.68
N SER A 22 -4.96 -8.90 3.48
CA SER A 22 -4.58 -8.17 2.27
C SER A 22 -5.57 -7.04 2.01
N ASN A 23 -5.09 -5.80 2.07
CA ASN A 23 -5.87 -4.63 1.67
C ASN A 23 -5.82 -4.49 0.15
N TYR A 24 -6.54 -5.40 -0.53
CA TYR A 24 -6.69 -5.39 -1.97
C TYR A 24 -7.98 -4.68 -2.33
N MET A 25 -7.88 -3.38 -2.59
CA MET A 25 -9.02 -2.63 -3.13
C MET A 25 -8.85 -2.45 -4.63
N TYR A 26 -9.73 -3.06 -5.39
CA TYR A 26 -9.94 -2.77 -6.80
C TYR A 26 -10.58 -1.37 -6.95
N THR A 27 -9.80 -0.34 -6.71
CA THR A 27 -10.27 1.03 -6.92
C THR A 27 -10.62 1.25 -8.39
N GLY A 28 -11.87 1.52 -8.66
CA GLY A 28 -12.38 1.92 -9.99
C GLY A 28 -12.54 0.80 -11.02
N ARG A 29 -12.25 -0.47 -10.69
CA ARG A 29 -12.45 -1.59 -11.64
C ARG A 29 -13.73 -2.38 -11.40
N GLN A 30 -14.24 -2.38 -10.18
CA GLN A 30 -15.45 -3.13 -9.82
C GLN A 30 -16.60 -2.22 -9.44
N VAL A 31 -16.35 -1.08 -8.79
CA VAL A 31 -17.38 -0.13 -8.36
C VAL A 31 -16.85 1.28 -8.56
N ASP A 32 -17.60 2.09 -9.32
CA ASP A 32 -17.32 3.52 -9.44
C ASP A 32 -17.53 4.22 -8.08
N GLY A 33 -16.64 5.18 -7.76
CA GLY A 33 -16.71 5.92 -6.50
C GLY A 33 -16.20 5.16 -5.28
N ALA A 34 -15.53 4.00 -5.45
CA ALA A 34 -14.88 3.31 -4.34
C ALA A 34 -13.72 4.13 -3.76
N ILE A 35 -13.59 4.12 -2.43
CA ILE A 35 -12.50 4.80 -1.72
C ILE A 35 -11.15 4.18 -2.10
N GLY A 36 -10.11 5.03 -2.25
CA GLY A 36 -8.75 4.58 -2.54
C GLY A 36 -8.18 3.70 -1.44
N SER A 37 -7.42 2.64 -1.82
CA SER A 37 -6.83 1.70 -0.85
C SER A 37 -5.95 2.40 0.19
N LEU A 38 -5.22 3.44 -0.20
CA LEU A 38 -4.38 4.21 0.71
C LEU A 38 -5.22 5.06 1.69
N GLU A 39 -6.40 5.51 1.29
CA GLU A 39 -7.27 6.33 2.13
C GLU A 39 -7.96 5.52 3.23
N VAL A 40 -8.30 4.26 2.92
CA VAL A 40 -8.95 3.36 3.88
C VAL A 40 -7.97 2.62 4.78
N LEU A 41 -6.69 2.56 4.40
CA LEU A 41 -5.66 1.84 5.15
C LEU A 41 -5.60 2.20 6.64
N PRO A 42 -5.65 3.49 7.05
CA PRO A 42 -5.65 3.84 8.48
C PRO A 42 -6.82 3.25 9.26
N GLU A 43 -8.03 3.22 8.68
CA GLU A 43 -9.22 2.66 9.32
C GLU A 43 -9.07 1.15 9.55
N ILE A 44 -8.48 0.45 8.55
CA ILE A 44 -8.20 -0.98 8.65
C ILE A 44 -7.16 -1.26 9.75
N VAL A 45 -6.06 -0.51 9.76
CA VAL A 45 -5.00 -0.65 10.77
C VAL A 45 -5.56 -0.45 12.17
N ASP A 46 -6.39 0.58 12.37
CA ASP A 46 -6.99 0.89 13.66
C ASP A 46 -8.00 -0.21 14.09
N ALA A 47 -8.76 -0.76 13.16
CA ALA A 47 -9.72 -1.85 13.43
C ALA A 47 -9.03 -3.19 13.75
N VAL A 48 -7.92 -3.49 13.07
CA VAL A 48 -7.16 -4.73 13.26
C VAL A 48 -6.35 -4.70 14.57
N GLY A 49 -5.83 -3.53 14.95
CA GLY A 49 -5.16 -3.33 16.22
C GLY A 49 -3.98 -4.27 16.48
N GLY A 50 -3.18 -4.57 15.46
CA GLY A 50 -2.01 -5.45 15.57
C GLY A 50 -2.32 -6.95 15.69
N LYS A 51 -3.58 -7.36 15.50
CA LYS A 51 -3.99 -8.78 15.58
C LYS A 51 -3.69 -9.59 14.32
N MET A 52 -3.40 -8.90 13.21
CA MET A 52 -3.17 -9.49 11.90
C MET A 52 -2.07 -8.73 11.18
N THR A 53 -1.32 -9.42 10.31
CA THR A 53 -0.37 -8.79 9.38
C THR A 53 -1.13 -8.14 8.24
N ILE A 54 -0.85 -6.86 8.00
CA ILE A 54 -1.53 -6.06 6.98
C ILE A 54 -0.64 -5.92 5.75
N LEU A 55 -1.09 -6.50 4.64
CA LEU A 55 -0.44 -6.35 3.33
C LEU A 55 -1.17 -5.27 2.53
N PHE A 56 -0.45 -4.24 2.12
CA PHE A 56 -0.98 -3.19 1.26
C PHE A 56 -0.74 -3.51 -0.21
N ASP A 57 -1.78 -3.46 -1.01
CA ASP A 57 -1.72 -3.60 -2.47
C ASP A 57 -2.47 -2.46 -3.15
N SER A 58 -2.12 -2.22 -4.38
CA SER A 58 -2.72 -1.25 -5.28
C SER A 58 -2.01 0.11 -5.33
N GLY A 59 -1.71 0.53 -6.55
CA GLY A 59 -1.20 1.87 -6.85
C GLY A 59 0.29 2.09 -6.58
N VAL A 60 1.02 1.12 -6.03
CA VAL A 60 2.44 1.23 -5.71
C VAL A 60 3.30 1.26 -6.97
N ARG A 61 4.04 2.35 -7.17
CA ARG A 61 4.91 2.58 -8.33
C ARG A 61 6.26 3.18 -7.98
N THR A 62 6.38 3.80 -6.81
CA THR A 62 7.57 4.52 -6.33
C THR A 62 7.91 4.12 -4.90
N GLY A 63 9.14 4.41 -4.48
CA GLY A 63 9.56 4.27 -3.09
C GLY A 63 8.74 5.15 -2.14
N ALA A 64 8.32 6.32 -2.61
CA ALA A 64 7.46 7.22 -1.83
C ALA A 64 6.07 6.59 -1.54
N ASP A 65 5.51 5.82 -2.50
CA ASP A 65 4.24 5.13 -2.27
C ASP A 65 4.40 4.02 -1.22
N ILE A 66 5.54 3.32 -1.25
CA ILE A 66 5.89 2.29 -0.26
C ILE A 66 5.97 2.92 1.13
N ILE A 67 6.71 4.03 1.29
CA ILE A 67 6.85 4.72 2.59
C ILE A 67 5.50 5.19 3.11
N LYS A 68 4.65 5.77 2.27
CA LYS A 68 3.31 6.19 2.69
C LYS A 68 2.50 5.03 3.26
N ALA A 69 2.50 3.88 2.58
CA ALA A 69 1.78 2.70 3.05
C ALA A 69 2.34 2.18 4.39
N LEU A 70 3.67 2.09 4.51
CA LEU A 70 4.33 1.67 5.75
C LEU A 70 4.04 2.65 6.90
N CYS A 71 4.15 3.95 6.66
CA CYS A 71 3.83 4.98 7.66
C CYS A 71 2.36 4.95 8.10
N LEU A 72 1.44 4.55 7.23
CA LEU A 72 0.02 4.38 7.59
C LEU A 72 -0.26 3.09 8.35
N GLY A 73 0.72 2.19 8.47
CA GLY A 73 0.65 1.00 9.31
C GLY A 73 0.52 -0.31 8.53
N ALA A 74 0.87 -0.34 7.24
CA ALA A 74 1.06 -1.60 6.53
C ALA A 74 2.35 -2.29 6.99
N ASP A 75 2.31 -3.61 7.16
CA ASP A 75 3.49 -4.42 7.50
C ASP A 75 4.32 -4.77 6.26
N ALA A 76 3.67 -4.89 5.11
CA ALA A 76 4.34 -5.12 3.83
C ALA A 76 3.53 -4.54 2.66
N VAL A 77 4.22 -4.36 1.53
CA VAL A 77 3.66 -3.75 0.32
C VAL A 77 3.81 -4.71 -0.85
N LEU A 78 2.75 -4.85 -1.63
CA LEU A 78 2.72 -5.69 -2.82
C LEU A 78 2.85 -4.83 -4.09
N VAL A 79 3.63 -5.33 -5.05
CA VAL A 79 3.87 -4.67 -6.33
C VAL A 79 3.50 -5.61 -7.47
N GLY A 80 2.55 -5.20 -8.30
CA GLY A 80 2.05 -6.02 -9.42
C GLY A 80 2.53 -5.52 -10.78
N ARG A 81 1.76 -4.65 -11.42
CA ARG A 81 1.96 -4.20 -12.81
C ARG A 81 3.37 -3.71 -13.17
N PRO A 82 4.07 -2.94 -12.35
CA PRO A 82 5.43 -2.53 -12.67
C PRO A 82 6.37 -3.71 -12.98
N VAL A 83 6.28 -4.78 -12.19
CA VAL A 83 7.10 -5.99 -12.39
C VAL A 83 6.70 -6.71 -13.67
N ILE A 84 5.39 -6.78 -13.98
CA ILE A 84 4.88 -7.39 -15.22
C ILE A 84 5.37 -6.62 -16.46
N TYR A 85 5.40 -5.29 -16.41
CA TYR A 85 5.95 -4.47 -17.48
C TYR A 85 7.46 -4.70 -17.66
N GLY A 86 8.22 -4.79 -16.59
CA GLY A 86 9.63 -5.18 -16.66
C GLY A 86 9.82 -6.55 -17.28
N LEU A 87 9.00 -7.52 -16.87
CA LEU A 87 9.00 -8.88 -17.45
C LEU A 87 8.71 -8.88 -18.94
N ALA A 88 7.77 -8.04 -19.41
CA ALA A 88 7.42 -7.94 -20.82
C ALA A 88 8.53 -7.32 -21.69
N ILE A 89 9.36 -6.43 -21.12
CA ILE A 89 10.44 -5.74 -21.83
C ILE A 89 11.68 -6.63 -21.98
N ASP A 90 12.15 -7.24 -20.88
CA ASP A 90 13.42 -7.99 -20.83
C ASP A 90 13.33 -9.23 -19.91
N GLY A 91 12.21 -9.92 -19.95
CA GLY A 91 12.02 -11.16 -19.20
C GLY A 91 12.42 -11.01 -17.72
N LYS A 92 13.14 -12.02 -17.23
CA LYS A 92 13.61 -12.05 -15.85
C LYS A 92 14.46 -10.81 -15.46
N ASN A 93 15.34 -10.37 -16.35
CA ASN A 93 16.23 -9.25 -16.07
C ASN A 93 15.44 -7.93 -15.92
N GLY A 94 14.41 -7.73 -16.75
CA GLY A 94 13.53 -6.58 -16.67
C GLY A 94 12.72 -6.55 -15.37
N ALA A 95 12.18 -7.69 -14.95
CA ALA A 95 11.49 -7.81 -13.66
C ALA A 95 12.43 -7.52 -12.48
N GLU A 96 13.65 -8.07 -12.53
CA GLU A 96 14.68 -7.84 -11.51
C GLU A 96 15.12 -6.38 -11.47
N ALA A 97 15.30 -5.74 -12.61
CA ALA A 97 15.66 -4.32 -12.72
C ALA A 97 14.59 -3.42 -12.09
N VAL A 98 13.31 -3.69 -12.34
CA VAL A 98 12.19 -2.94 -11.73
C VAL A 98 12.20 -3.09 -10.21
N MET A 99 12.37 -4.31 -9.68
CA MET A 99 12.41 -4.53 -8.23
C MET A 99 13.60 -3.82 -7.59
N LYS A 100 14.79 -3.92 -8.19
CA LYS A 100 15.99 -3.19 -7.72
C LYS A 100 15.79 -1.67 -7.77
N GLY A 101 15.17 -1.16 -8.82
CA GLY A 101 14.85 0.26 -8.97
C GLY A 101 13.90 0.75 -7.88
N LEU A 102 12.84 0.01 -7.57
CA LEU A 102 11.90 0.34 -6.50
C LEU A 102 12.56 0.32 -5.12
N LEU A 103 13.44 -0.65 -4.86
CA LEU A 103 14.19 -0.71 -3.59
C LEU A 103 15.19 0.44 -3.47
N ALA A 104 15.86 0.81 -4.57
CA ALA A 104 16.78 1.94 -4.58
C ALA A 104 16.04 3.27 -4.35
N ASP A 105 14.87 3.45 -4.99
CA ASP A 105 14.01 4.62 -4.80
C ASP A 105 13.45 4.68 -3.37
N LEU A 106 13.04 3.54 -2.81
CA LEU A 106 12.64 3.44 -1.41
C LEU A 106 13.78 3.89 -0.48
N TRP A 107 14.98 3.36 -0.67
CA TRP A 107 16.15 3.71 0.12
C TRP A 107 16.49 5.20 0.04
N GLN A 108 16.48 5.74 -1.17
CA GLN A 108 16.72 7.17 -1.39
C GLN A 108 15.65 8.03 -0.72
N THR A 109 14.39 7.68 -0.85
CA THR A 109 13.28 8.43 -0.26
C THR A 109 13.32 8.36 1.27
N MET A 110 13.64 7.21 1.86
CA MET A 110 13.86 7.08 3.31
C MET A 110 14.97 8.02 3.79
N SER A 111 16.11 8.00 3.11
CA SER A 111 17.27 8.85 3.45
C SER A 111 16.93 10.33 3.40
N LEU A 112 16.22 10.77 2.34
CA LEU A 112 15.79 12.16 2.18
C LEU A 112 14.74 12.59 3.22
N SER A 113 13.97 11.64 3.73
CA SER A 113 12.94 11.87 4.75
C SER A 113 13.46 11.74 6.19
N GLY A 114 14.75 11.45 6.38
CA GLY A 114 15.35 11.24 7.69
C GLY A 114 14.85 9.98 8.38
N ILE A 115 14.47 8.95 7.63
CA ILE A 115 14.02 7.64 8.10
C ILE A 115 15.16 6.65 7.88
N CYS A 116 15.75 6.13 8.94
CA CYS A 116 16.88 5.21 8.86
C CYS A 116 16.45 3.75 8.73
N THR A 117 15.30 3.39 9.30
CA THR A 117 14.79 2.02 9.31
C THR A 117 13.29 1.97 9.01
N VAL A 118 12.80 0.85 8.51
CA VAL A 118 11.36 0.65 8.26
C VAL A 118 10.54 0.78 9.54
N ALA A 119 11.12 0.42 10.70
CA ALA A 119 10.46 0.55 12.00
C ALA A 119 10.18 2.01 12.41
N GLU A 120 10.89 2.97 11.81
CA GLU A 120 10.67 4.40 12.02
C GLU A 120 9.58 4.98 11.12
N CYS A 121 9.02 4.19 10.21
CA CYS A 121 7.89 4.58 9.38
C CYS A 121 6.62 4.65 10.26
N THR A 122 6.32 5.83 10.79
CA THR A 122 5.19 6.09 11.66
C THR A 122 4.30 7.19 11.09
N ARG A 123 3.05 7.27 11.52
CA ARG A 123 2.05 8.21 10.96
C ARG A 123 2.45 9.69 11.11
N ASP A 124 3.27 10.03 12.08
CA ASP A 124 3.79 11.39 12.30
C ASP A 124 4.80 11.84 11.23
N LYS A 125 5.39 10.91 10.47
CA LYS A 125 6.31 11.20 9.37
C LYS A 125 5.64 11.69 8.10
N ILE A 126 4.32 11.52 7.99
CA ILE A 126 3.54 11.89 6.80
C ILE A 126 2.39 12.84 7.16
N ARG A 127 1.96 13.65 6.19
CA ARG A 127 0.81 14.52 6.31
C ARG A 127 -0.09 14.40 5.09
N LYS A 128 -1.41 14.36 5.33
CA LYS A 128 -2.39 14.50 4.24
C LYS A 128 -2.39 15.96 3.79
N VAL A 129 -2.09 16.18 2.51
CA VAL A 129 -2.23 17.50 1.88
C VAL A 129 -3.65 17.58 1.34
N VAL A 130 -4.38 18.62 1.75
CA VAL A 130 -5.72 18.93 1.24
C VAL A 130 -5.59 20.14 0.33
N TYR A 131 -5.97 19.99 -0.94
CA TYR A 131 -5.97 21.09 -1.89
C TYR A 131 -7.30 21.86 -1.85
N PRO A 132 -7.28 23.17 -2.15
CA PRO A 132 -8.52 23.93 -2.28
C PRO A 132 -9.40 23.32 -3.38
N GLY A 133 -10.54 22.74 -3.00
CA GLY A 133 -11.45 22.05 -3.93
C GLY A 133 -11.68 20.57 -3.62
N ASP A 134 -10.79 19.90 -2.88
CA ASP A 134 -10.93 18.48 -2.50
C ASP A 134 -12.18 18.19 -1.62
N GLY A 135 -12.81 19.20 -1.06
CA GLY A 135 -14.01 19.08 -0.22
C GLY A 135 -15.35 19.12 -0.97
N LYS A 136 -15.37 19.15 -2.31
CA LYS A 136 -16.60 19.30 -3.10
C LYS A 136 -16.99 18.13 -3.99
N ALA A 137 -16.25 17.05 -3.97
CA ALA A 137 -16.54 15.87 -4.78
C ALA A 137 -17.09 14.74 -3.89
N MET A 138 -18.27 14.98 -3.30
CA MET A 138 -19.07 13.88 -2.71
C MET A 138 -20.55 14.25 -2.87
N LEU A 139 -21.08 13.86 -3.99
CA LEU A 139 -22.50 13.56 -4.16
C LEU A 139 -22.59 12.25 -4.93
#